data_b04bc4468ab911160ecb7442f7797eab
#
_entry.id   b04bc4468ab911160ecb7442f7797eab
#
_cell.length_a   1.000
_cell.length_b   1.000
_cell.length_c   1.000
_cell.angle_alpha   90.00
_cell.angle_beta   90.00
_cell.angle_gamma   90.00
#
_symmetry.space_group_name_H-M   'P 1'
#
loop_
_entity.id
_entity.type
_entity.pdbx_description
1 polymer ?
#
loop_
_entity_poly.entity_id
_entity_poly.type
_entity_poly.pdbx_seq_one_letter_code
_entity_poly.pdbx_strand_id
1 'polypeptide(L)'
;MKATQIIQGDDKHKLILLEERFARCVDFHKKYNTEKKFETRIYYPVKLAYENYHWQDILKKLLPKGIEIPGGYETVGDIAHMNLSDEQMPYKNVIGKAILDKNTQLRTVVTKIGKIEATYRFYSLECIAGEPKYDTIQVEDKVRIGLDVSTVYWSSKLSTERTRMVTDFIKDGEVLCDMFCGVGPLVMRATAKRPKMRALANDLNP
;
A
#
# COMPACT_ATOMS: atom_id res chain seq x y z
N MET A 1 -19.82 7.46 -6.03
CA MET A 1 -19.76 7.90 -7.42
C MET A 1 -18.31 8.06 -7.80
N LYS A 2 -17.76 7.17 -8.62
CA LYS A 2 -16.39 7.33 -9.13
C LYS A 2 -16.52 7.89 -10.56
N ALA A 3 -16.11 9.15 -10.76
CA ALA A 3 -15.76 9.62 -12.09
C ALA A 3 -14.55 8.80 -12.53
N THR A 4 -14.66 8.07 -13.62
CA THR A 4 -13.65 7.08 -13.98
C THR A 4 -12.41 7.72 -14.57
N GLN A 5 -12.53 8.89 -15.19
CA GLN A 5 -11.37 9.65 -15.68
C GLN A 5 -11.80 11.04 -16.16
N ILE A 6 -10.99 12.05 -15.91
CA ILE A 6 -11.12 13.37 -16.57
C ILE A 6 -10.19 13.30 -17.79
N ILE A 7 -10.77 13.37 -18.98
CA ILE A 7 -9.98 13.51 -20.22
C ILE A 7 -9.81 14.99 -20.48
N GLN A 8 -8.61 15.42 -20.77
CA GLN A 8 -8.32 16.79 -21.14
C GLN A 8 -9.02 17.07 -22.48
N GLY A 9 -10.02 17.95 -22.45
CA GLY A 9 -10.64 18.50 -23.65
C GLY A 9 -9.79 19.62 -24.24
N ASP A 10 -10.42 20.55 -24.92
CA ASP A 10 -9.80 21.80 -25.34
C ASP A 10 -9.66 22.78 -24.16
N ASP A 11 -9.10 23.98 -24.38
CA ASP A 11 -8.87 25.00 -23.36
C ASP A 11 -10.14 25.47 -22.64
N LYS A 12 -11.32 25.18 -23.15
CA LYS A 12 -12.62 25.60 -22.63
C LYS A 12 -13.46 24.47 -22.04
N HIS A 13 -13.16 23.20 -22.39
CA HIS A 13 -14.00 22.05 -22.04
C HIS A 13 -13.19 20.94 -21.39
N LYS A 14 -13.74 20.40 -20.31
CA LYS A 14 -13.26 19.14 -19.70
C LYS A 14 -14.27 18.04 -19.95
N LEU A 15 -13.81 16.91 -20.49
CA LEU A 15 -14.63 15.73 -20.70
C LEU A 15 -14.58 14.84 -19.47
N ILE A 16 -15.73 14.45 -18.96
CA ILE A 16 -15.86 13.52 -17.84
C ILE A 16 -16.46 12.23 -18.39
N LEU A 17 -15.71 11.13 -18.29
CA LEU A 17 -16.23 9.80 -18.60
C LEU A 17 -17.13 9.31 -17.47
N LEU A 18 -18.38 8.99 -17.82
CA LEU A 18 -19.36 8.41 -16.91
C LEU A 18 -19.72 7.00 -17.40
N GLU A 19 -19.92 6.07 -16.47
CA GLU A 19 -20.55 4.79 -16.81
C GLU A 19 -21.96 5.04 -17.36
N GLU A 20 -22.42 4.21 -18.32
CA GLU A 20 -23.70 4.37 -19.02
C GLU A 20 -24.89 4.53 -18.07
N ARG A 21 -24.91 3.81 -16.95
CA ARG A 21 -25.95 3.91 -15.91
C ARG A 21 -26.08 5.31 -15.30
N PHE A 22 -24.97 6.08 -15.24
CA PHE A 22 -24.96 7.45 -14.72
C PHE A 22 -25.23 8.49 -15.82
N ALA A 23 -24.88 8.18 -17.07
CA ALA A 23 -25.16 9.04 -18.22
C ALA A 23 -26.68 9.23 -18.45
N ARG A 24 -27.49 8.26 -18.02
CA ARG A 24 -28.96 8.29 -18.11
C ARG A 24 -29.65 9.03 -16.94
N CYS A 25 -28.90 9.45 -15.92
CA CYS A 25 -29.45 10.10 -14.74
C CYS A 25 -29.78 11.58 -15.07
N VAL A 26 -31.05 11.87 -15.30
CA VAL A 26 -31.57 13.20 -15.67
C VAL A 26 -31.34 14.22 -14.55
N ASP A 27 -31.23 13.77 -13.29
CA ASP A 27 -31.14 14.62 -12.10
C ASP A 27 -29.71 14.90 -11.62
N PHE A 28 -28.70 14.64 -12.44
CA PHE A 28 -27.30 14.90 -12.08
C PHE A 28 -27.08 16.36 -11.66
N HIS A 29 -27.71 17.30 -12.37
CA HIS A 29 -27.65 18.73 -12.07
C HIS A 29 -28.30 19.11 -10.75
N LYS A 30 -29.45 18.51 -10.40
CA LYS A 30 -30.14 18.77 -9.13
C LYS A 30 -29.34 18.27 -7.92
N LYS A 31 -28.68 17.14 -8.06
CA LYS A 31 -27.94 16.52 -6.95
C LYS A 31 -26.65 17.26 -6.59
N TYR A 32 -26.00 17.90 -7.55
CA TYR A 32 -24.69 18.53 -7.33
C TYR A 32 -24.70 20.05 -7.41
N ASN A 33 -25.88 20.67 -7.50
CA ASN A 33 -26.10 22.12 -7.48
C ASN A 33 -25.07 22.90 -8.32
N THR A 34 -24.77 22.40 -9.51
CA THR A 34 -23.79 23.03 -10.40
C THR A 34 -24.49 23.96 -11.35
N GLU A 35 -24.22 25.26 -11.27
CA GLU A 35 -24.71 26.30 -12.19
C GLU A 35 -24.18 26.14 -13.63
N LYS A 36 -23.24 25.22 -13.85
CA LYS A 36 -22.64 24.96 -15.17
C LYS A 36 -23.52 24.03 -15.98
N LYS A 37 -24.06 24.52 -17.07
CA LYS A 37 -24.78 23.74 -18.09
C LYS A 37 -23.77 22.79 -18.80
N PHE A 38 -24.06 21.48 -18.74
CA PHE A 38 -23.39 20.54 -19.63
C PHE A 38 -24.04 20.58 -20.99
N GLU A 39 -23.34 21.08 -21.99
CA GLU A 39 -23.96 21.42 -23.29
C GLU A 39 -24.20 20.21 -24.19
N THR A 40 -23.49 19.09 -23.99
CA THR A 40 -23.64 17.95 -24.92
C THR A 40 -23.31 16.62 -24.25
N ARG A 41 -24.15 15.59 -24.49
CA ARG A 41 -23.85 14.19 -24.17
C ARG A 41 -23.37 13.53 -25.46
N ILE A 42 -22.09 13.20 -25.52
CA ILE A 42 -21.53 12.44 -26.62
C ILE A 42 -21.28 11.02 -26.12
N TYR A 43 -21.89 10.02 -26.78
CA TYR A 43 -21.55 8.62 -26.58
C TYR A 43 -20.23 8.35 -27.29
N TYR A 44 -19.16 8.15 -26.51
CA TYR A 44 -17.86 7.75 -27.04
C TYR A 44 -17.55 6.33 -26.59
N PRO A 45 -17.46 5.35 -27.52
CA PRO A 45 -17.08 3.99 -27.16
C PRO A 45 -15.61 3.97 -26.76
N VAL A 46 -15.33 3.83 -25.48
CA VAL A 46 -13.97 3.66 -24.95
C VAL A 46 -13.68 2.18 -24.83
N LYS A 47 -12.68 1.69 -25.54
CA LYS A 47 -12.12 0.37 -25.31
C LYS A 47 -11.28 0.42 -24.04
N LEU A 48 -11.77 -0.21 -22.96
CA LEU A 48 -10.98 -0.42 -21.76
C LEU A 48 -10.03 -1.60 -22.00
N ALA A 49 -8.73 -1.32 -21.95
CA ALA A 49 -7.66 -2.33 -22.00
C ALA A 49 -7.15 -2.63 -20.58
N TYR A 50 -6.22 -3.57 -20.48
CA TYR A 50 -5.61 -3.99 -19.21
C TYR A 50 -5.12 -2.81 -18.35
N GLU A 51 -4.55 -1.79 -19.00
CA GLU A 51 -3.99 -0.60 -18.34
C GLU A 51 -5.03 0.24 -17.60
N ASN A 52 -6.29 0.19 -18.04
CA ASN A 52 -7.39 0.98 -17.48
C ASN A 52 -8.03 0.37 -16.22
N TYR A 53 -7.74 -0.89 -15.93
CA TYR A 53 -8.31 -1.58 -14.77
C TYR A 53 -7.39 -1.50 -13.56
N HIS A 54 -8.01 -1.38 -12.37
CA HIS A 54 -7.30 -1.59 -11.11
C HIS A 54 -6.97 -3.09 -10.94
N TRP A 55 -5.90 -3.42 -10.20
CA TRP A 55 -5.48 -4.81 -10.02
C TRP A 55 -6.60 -5.72 -9.48
N GLN A 56 -7.45 -5.23 -8.57
CA GLN A 56 -8.59 -6.00 -8.06
C GLN A 56 -9.66 -6.29 -9.14
N ASP A 57 -9.89 -5.35 -10.05
CA ASP A 57 -10.85 -5.55 -11.14
C ASP A 57 -10.31 -6.53 -12.20
N ILE A 58 -9.00 -6.56 -12.37
CA ILE A 58 -8.32 -7.59 -13.17
C ILE A 58 -8.52 -8.96 -12.52
N LEU A 59 -8.26 -9.08 -11.23
CA LEU A 59 -8.41 -10.35 -10.51
C LEU A 59 -9.85 -10.85 -10.52
N LYS A 60 -10.87 -9.98 -10.41
CA LYS A 60 -12.28 -10.36 -10.57
C LYS A 60 -12.59 -11.03 -11.90
N LYS A 61 -11.83 -10.72 -12.93
CA LYS A 61 -11.99 -11.31 -14.28
C LYS A 61 -11.15 -12.56 -14.49
N LEU A 62 -10.02 -12.68 -13.81
CA LEU A 62 -9.07 -13.78 -14.00
C LEU A 62 -9.29 -14.94 -13.03
N LEU A 63 -9.71 -14.67 -11.79
CA LEU A 63 -9.90 -15.71 -10.80
C LEU A 63 -11.24 -16.43 -11.01
N PRO A 64 -11.32 -17.72 -10.66
CA PRO A 64 -12.58 -18.47 -10.70
C PRO A 64 -13.65 -17.83 -9.83
N LYS A 65 -14.91 -18.00 -10.22
CA LYS A 65 -16.06 -17.59 -9.41
C LYS A 65 -16.03 -18.31 -8.05
N GLY A 66 -16.17 -17.54 -6.97
CA GLY A 66 -16.16 -18.06 -5.61
C GLY A 66 -14.85 -17.79 -4.87
N ILE A 67 -13.75 -17.49 -5.56
CA ILE A 67 -12.51 -17.07 -4.90
C ILE A 67 -12.63 -15.60 -4.52
N GLU A 68 -12.47 -15.32 -3.21
CA GLU A 68 -12.46 -13.94 -2.70
C GLU A 68 -11.25 -13.16 -3.21
N ILE A 69 -11.49 -11.92 -3.65
CA ILE A 69 -10.40 -11.05 -4.11
C ILE A 69 -9.67 -10.47 -2.88
N PRO A 70 -8.33 -10.52 -2.81
CA PRO A 70 -7.59 -9.93 -1.71
C PRO A 70 -7.97 -8.46 -1.50
N GLY A 71 -8.27 -8.08 -0.24
CA GLY A 71 -8.69 -6.73 0.10
C GLY A 71 -7.60 -5.67 -0.08
N GLY A 72 -6.33 -6.05 0.05
CA GLY A 72 -5.19 -5.15 -0.05
C GLY A 72 -3.88 -5.84 0.28
N TYR A 73 -2.82 -5.05 0.33
CA TYR A 73 -1.48 -5.45 0.74
C TYR A 73 -0.85 -4.35 1.59
N GLU A 74 0.13 -4.71 2.42
CA GLU A 74 0.97 -3.77 3.16
C GLU A 74 2.23 -3.50 2.35
N THR A 75 2.71 -2.25 2.33
CA THR A 75 3.99 -1.91 1.70
C THR A 75 5.06 -1.70 2.74
N VAL A 76 6.24 -2.23 2.47
CA VAL A 76 7.47 -1.96 3.21
C VAL A 76 8.52 -1.57 2.17
N GLY A 77 8.82 -0.28 2.12
CA GLY A 77 9.63 0.26 1.04
C GLY A 77 9.04 -0.03 -0.34
N ASP A 78 9.76 -0.75 -1.18
CA ASP A 78 9.37 -1.18 -2.53
C ASP A 78 8.85 -2.64 -2.59
N ILE A 79 8.53 -3.23 -1.44
CA ILE A 79 8.00 -4.59 -1.32
C ILE A 79 6.53 -4.55 -0.90
N ALA A 80 5.66 -5.21 -1.67
CA ALA A 80 4.28 -5.46 -1.29
C ALA A 80 4.18 -6.78 -0.52
N HIS A 81 3.59 -6.74 0.65
CA HIS A 81 3.46 -7.86 1.57
C HIS A 81 2.00 -8.28 1.69
N MET A 82 1.71 -9.50 1.32
CA MET A 82 0.36 -10.07 1.33
C MET A 82 0.19 -11.15 2.38
N ASN A 83 -1.07 -11.36 2.76
CA ASN A 83 -1.49 -12.50 3.53
C ASN A 83 -2.63 -13.17 2.75
N LEU A 84 -2.28 -14.17 1.94
CA LEU A 84 -3.23 -14.90 1.11
C LEU A 84 -3.88 -16.02 1.91
N SER A 85 -5.17 -16.27 1.69
CA SER A 85 -5.89 -17.43 2.21
C SER A 85 -5.47 -18.70 1.45
N ASP A 86 -5.77 -19.87 2.05
CA ASP A 86 -5.49 -21.16 1.40
C ASP A 86 -6.17 -21.29 0.03
N GLU A 87 -7.37 -20.72 -0.12
CA GLU A 87 -8.09 -20.69 -1.39
C GLU A 87 -7.44 -19.80 -2.45
N GLN A 88 -6.73 -18.77 -2.03
CA GLN A 88 -6.02 -17.82 -2.90
C GLN A 88 -4.62 -18.31 -3.28
N MET A 89 -4.01 -19.17 -2.45
CA MET A 89 -2.63 -19.66 -2.65
C MET A 89 -2.38 -20.31 -4.02
N PRO A 90 -3.30 -21.10 -4.61
CA PRO A 90 -3.11 -21.63 -5.97
C PRO A 90 -2.97 -20.55 -7.05
N TYR A 91 -3.46 -19.33 -6.78
CA TYR A 91 -3.46 -18.19 -7.70
C TYR A 91 -2.44 -17.12 -7.34
N LYS A 92 -1.56 -17.37 -6.38
CA LYS A 92 -0.59 -16.40 -5.83
C LYS A 92 0.20 -15.66 -6.91
N ASN A 93 0.68 -16.35 -7.93
CA ASN A 93 1.49 -15.74 -9.00
C ASN A 93 0.65 -14.78 -9.87
N VAL A 94 -0.61 -15.12 -10.16
CA VAL A 94 -1.53 -14.25 -10.90
C VAL A 94 -1.86 -13.01 -10.07
N ILE A 95 -2.09 -13.19 -8.78
CA ILE A 95 -2.36 -12.10 -7.83
C ILE A 95 -1.14 -11.19 -7.73
N GLY A 96 0.03 -11.75 -7.50
CA GLY A 96 1.29 -11.00 -7.42
C GLY A 96 1.59 -10.21 -8.68
N LYS A 97 1.44 -10.84 -9.84
CA LYS A 97 1.66 -10.20 -11.15
C LYS A 97 0.71 -9.03 -11.38
N ALA A 98 -0.59 -9.19 -11.09
CA ALA A 98 -1.57 -8.12 -11.23
C ALA A 98 -1.25 -6.91 -10.34
N ILE A 99 -0.76 -7.13 -9.12
CA ILE A 99 -0.34 -6.06 -8.20
C ILE A 99 0.90 -5.36 -8.74
N LEU A 100 1.93 -6.11 -9.13
CA LEU A 100 3.19 -5.57 -9.60
C LEU A 100 3.00 -4.72 -10.87
N ASP A 101 2.20 -5.20 -11.85
CA ASP A 101 1.95 -4.49 -13.09
C ASP A 101 1.22 -3.16 -12.90
N LYS A 102 0.46 -3.04 -11.81
CA LYS A 102 -0.31 -1.83 -11.52
C LYS A 102 0.35 -0.86 -10.55
N ASN A 103 1.52 -1.22 -10.03
CA ASN A 103 2.22 -0.42 -9.04
C ASN A 103 3.71 -0.34 -9.40
N THR A 104 4.05 0.61 -10.25
CA THR A 104 5.42 0.80 -10.78
C THR A 104 6.49 1.09 -9.72
N GLN A 105 6.07 1.47 -8.52
CA GLN A 105 6.96 1.69 -7.37
C GLN A 105 7.34 0.40 -6.65
N LEU A 106 6.66 -0.71 -6.93
CA LEU A 106 6.96 -1.99 -6.32
C LEU A 106 7.99 -2.75 -7.16
N ARG A 107 8.96 -3.33 -6.49
CA ARG A 107 9.96 -4.23 -7.07
C ARG A 107 9.60 -5.69 -6.84
N THR A 108 9.01 -5.98 -5.69
CA THR A 108 8.76 -7.34 -5.22
C THR A 108 7.37 -7.45 -4.61
N VAL A 109 6.68 -8.54 -4.87
CA VAL A 109 5.45 -8.92 -4.17
C VAL A 109 5.69 -10.25 -3.46
N VAL A 110 5.47 -10.27 -2.15
CA VAL A 110 5.65 -11.45 -1.30
C VAL A 110 4.35 -11.84 -0.61
N THR A 111 4.22 -13.12 -0.30
CA THR A 111 3.16 -13.63 0.57
C THR A 111 3.76 -14.37 1.76
N LYS A 112 3.04 -14.34 2.88
CA LYS A 112 3.39 -15.14 4.06
C LYS A 112 3.12 -16.61 3.78
N ILE A 113 4.03 -17.46 4.21
CA ILE A 113 3.86 -18.92 4.21
C ILE A 113 4.12 -19.47 5.61
N GLY A 114 3.30 -20.46 6.00
CA GLY A 114 3.46 -21.11 7.30
C GLY A 114 3.05 -20.25 8.49
N LYS A 115 3.58 -20.60 9.65
CA LYS A 115 3.34 -19.92 10.93
C LYS A 115 4.51 -19.00 11.25
N ILE A 116 4.27 -18.05 12.18
CA ILE A 116 5.31 -17.17 12.71
C ILE A 116 6.46 -17.98 13.29
N GLU A 117 7.68 -17.66 12.92
CA GLU A 117 8.89 -18.16 13.59
C GLU A 117 8.87 -17.72 15.04
N ALA A 118 8.90 -18.70 15.97
CA ALA A 118 8.62 -18.43 17.38
C ALA A 118 9.69 -17.56 18.05
N THR A 119 10.95 -17.70 17.66
CA THR A 119 12.09 -17.06 18.32
C THR A 119 12.19 -15.57 17.98
N TYR A 120 12.18 -15.21 16.68
CA TYR A 120 12.40 -13.84 16.23
C TYR A 120 11.16 -13.15 15.67
N ARG A 121 10.02 -13.86 15.63
CA ARG A 121 8.70 -13.37 15.23
C ARG A 121 8.59 -12.82 13.80
N PHE A 122 9.38 -13.30 12.87
CA PHE A 122 9.19 -13.07 11.46
C PHE A 122 8.39 -14.18 10.79
N TYR A 123 7.90 -13.94 9.59
CA TYR A 123 7.20 -14.92 8.78
C TYR A 123 8.14 -15.42 7.68
N SER A 124 8.06 -16.69 7.38
CA SER A 124 8.61 -17.16 6.11
C SER A 124 7.85 -16.50 4.96
N LEU A 125 8.59 -15.94 4.03
CA LEU A 125 8.05 -15.22 2.89
C LEU A 125 8.35 -15.95 1.60
N GLU A 126 7.40 -15.93 0.69
CA GLU A 126 7.58 -16.40 -0.68
C GLU A 126 7.42 -15.23 -1.64
N CYS A 127 8.39 -15.04 -2.54
CA CYS A 127 8.26 -14.10 -3.64
C CYS A 127 7.29 -14.67 -4.68
N ILE A 128 6.18 -13.97 -4.91
CA ILE A 128 5.12 -14.38 -5.84
C ILE A 128 5.11 -13.57 -7.14
N ALA A 129 5.82 -12.43 -7.18
CA ALA A 129 6.07 -11.66 -8.39
C ALA A 129 7.23 -10.68 -8.18
N GLY A 130 7.92 -10.34 -9.26
CA GLY A 130 9.04 -9.40 -9.26
C GLY A 130 10.38 -10.05 -8.94
N GLU A 131 11.30 -9.29 -8.35
CA GLU A 131 12.63 -9.76 -7.98
C GLU A 131 12.59 -10.44 -6.61
N PRO A 132 13.24 -11.61 -6.41
CA PRO A 132 13.29 -12.29 -5.12
C PRO A 132 14.32 -11.63 -4.19
N LYS A 133 14.14 -10.35 -3.91
CA LYS A 133 14.95 -9.55 -3.00
C LYS A 133 14.09 -9.05 -1.87
N TYR A 134 14.54 -9.25 -0.64
CA TYR A 134 13.80 -8.96 0.59
C TYR A 134 14.35 -7.75 1.34
N ASP A 135 15.55 -7.28 0.96
CA ASP A 135 16.14 -6.05 1.47
C ASP A 135 15.43 -4.81 0.87
N THR A 136 15.12 -3.85 1.72
CA THR A 136 14.46 -2.61 1.30
C THR A 136 14.78 -1.45 2.24
N ILE A 137 14.36 -0.25 1.84
CA ILE A 137 14.45 0.94 2.67
C ILE A 137 13.05 1.48 2.92
N GLN A 138 12.60 1.36 4.16
CA GLN A 138 11.37 2.00 4.60
C GLN A 138 11.65 3.43 5.05
N VAL A 139 10.79 4.37 4.67
CA VAL A 139 10.89 5.77 5.10
C VAL A 139 9.74 6.09 6.04
N GLU A 140 10.06 6.51 7.27
CA GLU A 140 9.09 7.04 8.25
C GLU A 140 9.59 8.38 8.80
N ASP A 141 8.75 9.42 8.76
CA ASP A 141 9.08 10.78 9.24
C ASP A 141 10.45 11.28 8.74
N LYS A 142 10.77 11.05 7.46
CA LYS A 142 12.04 11.37 6.81
C LYS A 142 13.24 10.55 7.28
N VAL A 143 13.07 9.62 8.20
CA VAL A 143 14.11 8.68 8.62
C VAL A 143 14.07 7.47 7.68
N ARG A 144 15.24 7.11 7.15
CA ARG A 144 15.42 5.95 6.26
C ARG A 144 15.89 4.77 7.08
N ILE A 145 15.11 3.70 7.05
CA ILE A 145 15.35 2.47 7.82
C ILE A 145 15.58 1.35 6.82
N GLY A 146 16.81 0.85 6.76
CA GLY A 146 17.16 -0.33 5.97
C GLY A 146 16.77 -1.59 6.73
N LEU A 147 16.10 -2.53 6.05
CA LEU A 147 15.71 -3.81 6.66
C LEU A 147 15.56 -4.90 5.60
N ASP A 148 15.72 -6.14 6.03
CA ASP A 148 15.36 -7.33 5.26
C ASP A 148 14.07 -7.92 5.86
N VAL A 149 12.96 -7.84 5.09
CA VAL A 149 11.64 -8.27 5.57
C VAL A 149 11.53 -9.79 5.80
N SER A 150 12.50 -10.58 5.32
CA SER A 150 12.54 -12.03 5.53
C SER A 150 13.16 -12.44 6.86
N THR A 151 13.92 -11.56 7.51
CA THR A 151 14.66 -11.86 8.73
C THR A 151 14.24 -11.03 9.93
N VAL A 152 13.47 -9.95 9.72
CA VAL A 152 13.03 -9.06 10.80
C VAL A 152 11.53 -8.88 10.83
N TYR A 153 11.01 -8.57 12.02
CA TYR A 153 9.61 -8.14 12.15
C TYR A 153 9.46 -6.68 11.75
N TRP A 154 8.47 -6.42 10.90
CA TRP A 154 8.05 -5.06 10.57
C TRP A 154 6.52 -4.94 10.58
N SER A 155 6.01 -3.79 11.05
CA SER A 155 4.61 -3.41 10.92
C SER A 155 4.47 -1.91 10.69
N SER A 156 4.01 -1.54 9.51
CA SER A 156 3.73 -0.14 9.14
C SER A 156 2.56 0.44 9.96
N LYS A 157 1.68 -0.40 10.48
CA LYS A 157 0.55 0.02 11.33
C LYS A 157 0.99 0.69 12.65
N LEU A 158 2.20 0.37 13.12
CA LEU A 158 2.77 0.97 14.33
C LEU A 158 3.36 2.36 14.09
N SER A 159 3.41 2.87 12.86
CA SER A 159 4.02 4.16 12.54
C SER A 159 3.38 5.32 13.30
N THR A 160 2.04 5.34 13.40
CA THR A 160 1.31 6.38 14.15
C THR A 160 1.65 6.36 15.62
N GLU A 161 1.73 5.16 16.23
CA GLU A 161 2.09 5.02 17.65
C GLU A 161 3.54 5.43 17.90
N ARG A 162 4.46 5.05 17.03
CA ARG A 162 5.85 5.54 17.10
C ARG A 162 5.93 7.06 17.03
N THR A 163 5.12 7.69 16.14
CA THR A 163 5.04 9.16 16.07
C THR A 163 4.54 9.74 17.39
N ARG A 164 3.49 9.18 17.96
CA ARG A 164 2.93 9.62 19.26
C ARG A 164 3.96 9.52 20.36
N MET A 165 4.66 8.39 20.46
CA MET A 165 5.70 8.21 21.51
C MET A 165 6.81 9.25 21.39
N VAL A 166 7.32 9.50 20.19
CA VAL A 166 8.39 10.49 19.96
C VAL A 166 7.91 11.91 20.22
N THR A 167 6.63 12.22 19.94
CA THR A 167 6.10 13.58 20.08
C THR A 167 5.71 13.90 21.51
N ASP A 168 5.01 12.97 22.17
CA ASP A 168 4.30 13.26 23.42
C ASP A 168 5.10 12.83 24.66
N PHE A 169 5.93 11.81 24.55
CA PHE A 169 6.59 11.21 25.72
C PHE A 169 8.11 11.44 25.75
N ILE A 170 8.79 11.37 24.60
CA ILE A 170 10.25 11.44 24.57
C ILE A 170 10.71 12.90 24.44
N LYS A 171 11.58 13.36 25.37
CA LYS A 171 12.07 14.74 25.44
C LYS A 171 13.57 14.83 25.16
N ASP A 172 14.01 16.03 24.78
CA ASP A 172 15.45 16.30 24.66
C ASP A 172 16.17 16.16 26.02
N GLY A 173 17.37 15.59 25.99
CA GLY A 173 18.20 15.38 27.17
C GLY A 173 17.91 14.09 27.94
N GLU A 174 16.83 13.39 27.62
CA GLU A 174 16.50 12.09 28.23
C GLU A 174 17.37 10.96 27.65
N VAL A 175 17.35 9.82 28.35
CA VAL A 175 17.92 8.55 27.89
C VAL A 175 16.78 7.60 27.58
N LEU A 176 16.62 7.26 26.30
CA LEU A 176 15.67 6.23 25.86
C LEU A 176 16.35 4.86 25.98
N CYS A 177 15.69 3.91 26.63
CA CYS A 177 16.10 2.50 26.62
C CYS A 177 15.03 1.69 25.93
N ASP A 178 15.34 1.16 24.74
CA ASP A 178 14.48 0.26 23.97
C ASP A 178 15.06 -1.15 24.00
N MET A 179 14.48 -2.01 24.84
CA MET A 179 14.98 -3.36 25.09
C MET A 179 14.55 -4.38 24.02
N PHE A 180 13.64 -4.01 23.12
CA PHE A 180 13.05 -4.85 22.07
C PHE A 180 12.95 -4.05 20.78
N CYS A 181 14.04 -3.41 20.39
CA CYS A 181 14.02 -2.35 19.38
C CYS A 181 13.76 -2.86 17.95
N GLY A 182 13.91 -4.16 17.67
CA GLY A 182 13.93 -4.67 16.30
C GLY A 182 14.96 -3.94 15.45
N VAL A 183 14.59 -3.51 14.25
CA VAL A 183 15.45 -2.67 13.38
C VAL A 183 15.57 -1.21 13.85
N GLY A 184 15.11 -0.90 15.05
CA GLY A 184 15.26 0.39 15.70
C GLY A 184 14.36 1.54 15.22
N PRO A 185 13.14 1.33 14.71
CA PRO A 185 12.35 2.41 14.12
C PRO A 185 11.96 3.50 15.12
N LEU A 186 11.71 3.16 16.38
CA LEU A 186 11.43 4.14 17.43
C LEU A 186 12.69 4.94 17.78
N VAL A 187 13.79 4.25 18.04
CA VAL A 187 15.07 4.85 18.44
C VAL A 187 15.59 5.79 17.36
N MET A 188 15.60 5.35 16.10
CA MET A 188 16.07 6.16 14.99
C MET A 188 15.23 7.43 14.80
N ARG A 189 13.93 7.34 14.91
CA ARG A 189 13.03 8.51 14.82
C ARG A 189 13.18 9.44 16.02
N ALA A 190 13.32 8.88 17.20
CA ALA A 190 13.51 9.65 18.44
C ALA A 190 14.82 10.46 18.38
N THR A 191 15.94 9.83 18.04
CA THR A 191 17.23 10.49 17.94
C THR A 191 17.30 11.52 16.80
N ALA A 192 16.63 11.26 15.66
CA ALA A 192 16.53 12.24 14.59
C ALA A 192 15.73 13.49 14.98
N LYS A 193 14.70 13.34 15.82
CA LYS A 193 13.83 14.45 16.26
C LYS A 193 14.35 15.14 17.52
N ARG A 194 15.12 14.44 18.37
CA ARG A 194 15.65 14.88 19.66
C ARG A 194 17.17 14.72 19.70
N PRO A 195 17.94 15.65 19.11
CA PRO A 195 19.38 15.48 18.91
C PRO A 195 20.19 15.47 20.22
N LYS A 196 19.63 15.94 21.33
CA LYS A 196 20.30 15.95 22.63
C LYS A 196 20.01 14.71 23.49
N MET A 197 19.13 13.81 23.04
CA MET A 197 18.86 12.56 23.75
C MET A 197 19.95 11.52 23.46
N ARG A 198 20.05 10.53 24.34
CA ARG A 198 20.83 9.32 24.16
C ARG A 198 19.91 8.12 24.11
N ALA A 199 20.29 7.11 23.36
CA ALA A 199 19.50 5.89 23.28
C ALA A 199 20.36 4.65 23.54
N LEU A 200 19.78 3.71 24.26
CA LEU A 200 20.27 2.35 24.42
C LEU A 200 19.24 1.45 23.70
N ALA A 201 19.69 0.68 22.74
CA ALA A 201 18.84 -0.18 21.94
C ALA A 201 19.36 -1.62 22.01
N ASN A 202 18.45 -2.55 22.22
CA ASN A 202 18.74 -3.98 22.26
C ASN A 202 17.62 -4.77 21.59
N ASP A 203 17.96 -5.88 20.95
CA ASP A 203 17.01 -6.86 20.46
C ASP A 203 17.60 -8.27 20.57
N LEU A 204 16.76 -9.28 20.59
CA LEU A 204 17.19 -10.68 20.60
C LEU A 204 17.63 -11.13 19.20
N ASN A 205 17.02 -10.56 18.15
CA ASN A 205 17.38 -10.83 16.76
C ASN A 205 18.70 -10.09 16.44
N PRO A 206 19.77 -10.80 16.03
CA PRO A 206 21.10 -10.24 15.80
C PRO A 206 21.16 -9.24 14.64
#